data_75d2d73b5e762fda639eff5ade4bf260
#
_entry.id   75d2d73b5e762fda639eff5ade4bf260
#
_cell.length_a   1.000
_cell.length_b   1.000
_cell.length_c   1.000
_cell.angle_alpha   90.00
_cell.angle_beta   90.00
_cell.angle_gamma   90.00
#
_symmetry.space_group_name_H-M   'P 1'
#
loop_
_entity.id
_entity.type
_entity.pdbx_description
1 polymer ?
#
loop_
_entity_poly.entity_id
_entity_poly.type
_entity_poly.pdbx_seq_one_letter_code
_entity_poly.pdbx_strand_id
1 'polypeptide(L)'
;MTGDKPYNQTFQVTPVQSLGGKDPQRRKWQPTPVFLPGESHKQRSPSFIQRFLQWTELLDPTNLVLSIEKIEKSRQLLLTNEDASRGDLEDKRIQEAWKRSLSTVHPDNSRLIPGPFRPAALLPFTAPTLFLSMLPVKSLKSMILPQASFYTYSTAFNIVNGNASYDRRAHESLLLGAGVIVSSTFLGLFPRLLQVRLSMNSVLSRNFIPVIILAQLSGMNVIASRSLEPMRGIEVMDKEGNVIGYSRKAGTKAVKDTATSRVVLFGTSAFIPEVFAYFFKRTQFFLQNPWSLWTLKLSCTVLVMGLMVPVSFSVFPQIGRIQCNELEKEIQSATEETELFYNRGV
;
A
#
# COMPACT_ATOMS: atom_id res chain seq x y z
N MET A 1 51.67 -29.03 -9.94
CA MET A 1 50.41 -29.68 -9.57
C MET A 1 49.76 -28.87 -8.48
N THR A 2 49.04 -27.90 -8.85
CA THR A 2 48.31 -26.95 -7.96
C THR A 2 46.84 -27.03 -8.34
N GLY A 3 46.04 -27.55 -7.42
CA GLY A 3 44.60 -27.72 -7.64
C GLY A 3 43.85 -26.52 -7.11
N ASP A 4 43.21 -25.78 -7.99
CA ASP A 4 42.23 -24.76 -7.69
C ASP A 4 40.97 -25.39 -7.12
N LYS A 5 40.55 -24.91 -5.95
CA LYS A 5 39.22 -25.21 -5.40
C LYS A 5 38.27 -24.06 -5.76
N PRO A 6 37.10 -24.32 -6.36
CA PRO A 6 36.10 -23.31 -6.58
C PRO A 6 35.40 -22.97 -5.26
N TYR A 7 35.30 -21.67 -4.99
CA TYR A 7 34.58 -21.07 -3.87
C TYR A 7 33.07 -21.14 -4.17
N ASN A 8 32.42 -22.17 -3.66
CA ASN A 8 30.95 -22.30 -3.69
C ASN A 8 30.41 -21.74 -2.36
N GLN A 9 30.10 -20.46 -2.30
CA GLN A 9 29.28 -19.91 -1.23
C GLN A 9 27.80 -20.23 -1.50
N THR A 10 27.38 -21.40 -1.08
CA THR A 10 25.98 -21.72 -0.90
C THR A 10 25.47 -20.91 0.29
N PHE A 11 24.65 -19.89 0.01
CA PHE A 11 23.85 -19.24 1.05
C PHE A 11 22.88 -20.30 1.61
N GLN A 12 23.24 -20.91 2.72
CA GLN A 12 22.31 -21.69 3.51
C GLN A 12 21.31 -20.71 4.16
N VAL A 13 20.13 -20.63 3.57
CA VAL A 13 18.95 -20.07 4.23
C VAL A 13 18.56 -21.11 5.28
N THR A 14 18.98 -20.91 6.52
CA THR A 14 18.46 -21.65 7.66
C THR A 14 16.97 -21.43 7.75
N PRO A 15 16.12 -22.47 7.69
CA PRO A 15 14.69 -22.32 7.92
C PRO A 15 14.53 -21.95 9.40
N VAL A 16 14.01 -20.75 9.65
CA VAL A 16 13.56 -20.37 10.98
C VAL A 16 12.40 -21.28 11.32
N GLN A 17 12.64 -22.22 12.21
CA GLN A 17 11.62 -23.06 12.80
C GLN A 17 10.53 -22.18 13.40
N SER A 18 9.28 -22.45 12.99
CA SER A 18 8.09 -21.89 13.61
C SER A 18 7.95 -22.49 15.01
N LEU A 19 8.65 -21.90 15.94
CA LEU A 19 8.34 -22.07 17.36
C LEU A 19 7.23 -21.07 17.69
N GLY A 20 6.05 -21.57 17.99
CA GLY A 20 4.94 -20.86 18.61
C GLY A 20 5.29 -20.39 20.02
N GLY A 21 6.42 -19.78 20.18
CA GLY A 21 6.94 -19.15 21.39
C GLY A 21 6.87 -17.64 21.22
N LYS A 22 6.27 -17.00 22.21
CA LYS A 22 6.26 -15.55 22.42
C LYS A 22 7.70 -15.03 22.33
N ASP A 23 8.15 -14.57 21.16
CA ASP A 23 9.45 -13.96 20.97
C ASP A 23 9.45 -12.58 21.62
N PRO A 24 10.19 -12.35 22.73
CA PRO A 24 10.24 -11.06 23.42
C PRO A 24 10.77 -9.93 22.51
N GLN A 25 11.64 -10.27 21.54
CA GLN A 25 12.17 -9.30 20.56
C GLN A 25 11.10 -8.87 19.56
N ARG A 26 10.17 -9.76 19.17
CA ARG A 26 9.06 -9.42 18.29
C ARG A 26 8.12 -8.40 18.92
N ARG A 27 7.90 -8.45 20.25
CA ARG A 27 7.07 -7.49 20.99
C ARG A 27 7.72 -6.11 21.12
N LYS A 28 9.03 -6.06 21.37
CA LYS A 28 9.78 -4.80 21.48
C LYS A 28 9.87 -4.04 20.17
N TRP A 29 9.68 -4.74 19.06
CA TRP A 29 9.92 -4.18 17.72
C TRP A 29 8.66 -3.97 16.88
N GLN A 30 7.48 -4.11 17.43
CA GLN A 30 6.31 -3.55 16.78
C GLN A 30 6.49 -2.03 16.76
N PRO A 31 6.62 -1.41 15.57
CA PRO A 31 6.54 0.04 15.53
C PRO A 31 5.18 0.39 16.08
N THR A 32 5.16 0.86 17.31
CA THR A 32 3.95 1.45 17.89
C THR A 32 3.45 2.42 16.86
N PRO A 33 2.20 2.28 16.40
CA PRO A 33 1.72 2.99 15.24
C PRO A 33 1.87 4.48 15.49
N VAL A 34 2.72 5.10 14.68
CA VAL A 34 2.76 6.55 14.48
C VAL A 34 2.62 7.36 15.78
N PHE A 35 3.25 6.95 16.87
CA PHE A 35 3.50 7.79 18.01
C PHE A 35 4.97 8.19 17.96
N LEU A 36 5.21 9.47 17.73
CA LEU A 36 6.52 10.06 17.93
C LEU A 36 6.94 9.78 19.38
N PRO A 37 8.23 9.43 19.65
CA PRO A 37 8.72 9.27 21.00
C PRO A 37 8.46 10.57 21.79
N GLY A 38 7.68 10.50 22.84
CA GLY A 38 7.35 11.65 23.67
C GLY A 38 5.86 11.92 23.94
N GLU A 39 4.97 11.30 23.17
CA GLU A 39 3.54 11.45 23.40
C GLU A 39 3.02 10.33 24.31
N SER A 40 2.67 10.68 25.54
CA SER A 40 2.12 9.75 26.53
C SER A 40 0.81 9.12 26.07
N HIS A 41 0.54 7.89 26.50
CA HIS A 41 -0.62 7.02 26.21
C HIS A 41 -2.04 7.62 26.36
N LYS A 42 -2.19 8.93 26.56
CA LYS A 42 -3.47 9.62 26.70
C LYS A 42 -3.91 10.40 25.45
N GLN A 43 -3.18 10.34 24.32
CA GLN A 43 -3.48 11.20 23.18
C GLN A 43 -4.54 10.61 22.25
N ARG A 44 -5.46 11.51 21.83
CA ARG A 44 -6.46 11.27 20.77
C ARG A 44 -5.76 10.78 19.50
N SER A 45 -6.42 9.90 18.73
CA SER A 45 -5.95 9.51 17.40
C SER A 45 -5.48 10.74 16.61
N PRO A 46 -4.31 10.67 15.94
CA PRO A 46 -3.80 11.81 15.20
C PRO A 46 -4.86 12.32 14.21
N SER A 47 -5.00 13.64 14.10
CA SER A 47 -5.94 14.25 13.18
C SER A 47 -5.61 13.88 11.73
N PHE A 48 -6.58 14.02 10.81
CA PHE A 48 -6.32 13.80 9.39
C PHE A 48 -5.12 14.60 8.87
N ILE A 49 -4.98 15.86 9.28
CA ILE A 49 -3.88 16.75 8.88
C ILE A 49 -2.53 16.19 9.37
N GLN A 50 -2.46 15.75 10.61
CA GLN A 50 -1.23 15.16 11.16
C GLN A 50 -0.84 13.88 10.38
N ARG A 51 -1.80 12.99 10.13
CA ARG A 51 -1.56 11.79 9.30
C ARG A 51 -1.11 12.15 7.89
N PHE A 52 -1.73 13.16 7.28
CA PHE A 52 -1.37 13.63 5.94
C PHE A 52 0.09 14.12 5.89
N LEU A 53 0.50 14.94 6.84
CA LEU A 53 1.88 15.43 6.93
C LEU A 53 2.88 14.28 7.15
N GLN A 54 2.56 13.34 8.04
CA GLN A 54 3.38 12.15 8.26
C GLN A 54 3.54 11.32 6.99
N TRP A 55 2.46 11.08 6.24
CA TRP A 55 2.53 10.33 4.99
C TRP A 55 3.31 11.08 3.90
N THR A 56 3.22 12.42 3.82
CA THR A 56 4.06 13.18 2.87
C THR A 56 5.54 13.01 3.15
N GLU A 57 5.95 12.93 4.40
CA GLU A 57 7.33 12.64 4.80
C GLU A 57 7.77 11.21 4.50
N LEU A 58 6.89 10.21 4.71
CA LEU A 58 7.17 8.81 4.41
C LEU A 58 7.26 8.53 2.90
N LEU A 59 6.58 9.33 2.08
CA LEU A 59 6.57 9.25 0.62
C LEU A 59 7.77 9.95 -0.04
N ASP A 60 8.76 10.40 0.74
CA ASP A 60 9.99 10.99 0.21
C ASP A 60 10.69 9.99 -0.73
N PRO A 61 10.97 10.40 -1.99
CA PRO A 61 11.65 9.55 -2.97
C PRO A 61 13.02 9.03 -2.51
N THR A 62 13.69 9.72 -1.60
CA THR A 62 14.97 9.26 -1.02
C THR A 62 14.85 7.93 -0.32
N ASN A 63 13.67 7.60 0.22
CA ASN A 63 13.38 6.32 0.85
C ASN A 63 13.45 5.12 -0.13
N LEU A 64 13.36 5.35 -1.45
CA LEU A 64 13.47 4.29 -2.46
C LEU A 64 14.90 3.77 -2.57
N VAL A 65 15.89 4.64 -2.40
CA VAL A 65 17.32 4.37 -2.66
C VAL A 65 18.11 4.11 -1.37
N LEU A 66 17.43 4.01 -0.22
CA LEU A 66 18.10 3.75 1.05
C LEU A 66 18.83 2.40 1.02
N SER A 67 20.13 2.43 1.33
CA SER A 67 20.94 1.22 1.47
C SER A 67 20.50 0.39 2.69
N ILE A 68 20.65 -0.93 2.59
CA ILE A 68 20.34 -1.86 3.68
C ILE A 68 21.09 -1.49 4.96
N GLU A 69 22.35 -1.06 4.83
CA GLU A 69 23.19 -0.65 5.96
C GLU A 69 22.59 0.55 6.73
N LYS A 70 22.07 1.57 6.00
CA LYS A 70 21.42 2.73 6.64
C LYS A 70 20.13 2.34 7.33
N ILE A 71 19.38 1.41 6.76
CA ILE A 71 18.14 0.89 7.36
C ILE A 71 18.49 0.15 8.65
N GLU A 72 19.49 -0.73 8.60
CA GLU A 72 19.89 -1.52 9.77
C GLU A 72 20.49 -0.64 10.90
N LYS A 73 21.28 0.37 10.58
CA LYS A 73 21.72 1.38 11.56
C LYS A 73 20.56 2.12 12.21
N SER A 74 19.55 2.47 11.42
CA SER A 74 18.33 3.11 11.97
C SER A 74 17.58 2.17 12.92
N ARG A 75 17.50 0.87 12.58
CA ARG A 75 16.90 -0.15 13.43
C ARG A 75 17.68 -0.31 14.75
N GLN A 76 18.98 -0.46 14.68
CA GLN A 76 19.84 -0.59 15.86
C GLN A 76 19.72 0.64 16.78
N LEU A 77 19.70 1.85 16.18
CA LEU A 77 19.50 3.07 16.95
C LEU A 77 18.18 3.07 17.72
N LEU A 78 17.09 2.60 17.10
CA LEU A 78 15.79 2.52 17.76
C LEU A 78 15.76 1.46 18.88
N LEU A 79 16.51 0.36 18.74
CA LEU A 79 16.58 -0.69 19.76
C LEU A 79 17.45 -0.30 20.96
N THR A 80 18.51 0.50 20.74
CA THR A 80 19.44 0.90 21.80
C THR A 80 18.99 2.11 22.60
N ASN A 81 18.12 2.97 22.04
CA ASN A 81 17.71 4.23 22.66
C ASN A 81 16.37 4.16 23.43
N GLU A 82 15.88 2.96 23.74
CA GLU A 82 14.67 2.83 24.59
C GLU A 82 14.85 3.42 26.00
N ASP A 83 16.10 3.58 26.50
CA ASP A 83 16.39 3.95 27.88
C ASP A 83 17.25 5.23 28.06
N ALA A 84 17.63 5.94 27.00
CA ALA A 84 18.57 7.06 27.10
C ALA A 84 17.89 8.42 27.33
N SER A 85 18.42 9.16 28.26
CA SER A 85 18.09 10.57 28.57
C SER A 85 18.29 11.47 27.34
N ARG A 86 17.23 12.16 26.89
CA ARG A 86 17.07 12.80 25.58
C ARG A 86 17.66 14.19 25.52
N GLY A 87 18.52 14.45 24.52
CA GLY A 87 18.88 15.80 24.08
C GLY A 87 18.28 16.11 22.69
N ASP A 88 17.97 17.38 22.39
CA ASP A 88 17.26 17.83 21.17
C ASP A 88 17.86 17.32 19.83
N LEU A 89 19.18 17.09 19.79
CA LEU A 89 19.85 16.53 18.58
C LEU A 89 19.62 15.02 18.41
N GLU A 90 19.46 14.33 19.51
CA GLU A 90 19.20 12.89 19.54
C GLU A 90 17.75 12.62 19.13
N ASP A 91 16.80 13.47 19.54
CA ASP A 91 15.40 13.40 19.12
C ASP A 91 15.21 13.51 17.61
N LYS A 92 15.96 14.35 16.90
CA LYS A 92 15.94 14.45 15.43
C LYS A 92 16.46 13.19 14.76
N ARG A 93 17.54 12.61 15.26
CA ARG A 93 18.10 11.35 14.73
C ARG A 93 17.14 10.18 14.94
N ILE A 94 16.49 10.13 16.10
CA ILE A 94 15.47 9.11 16.41
C ILE A 94 14.27 9.28 15.50
N GLN A 95 13.77 10.51 15.28
CA GLN A 95 12.70 10.78 14.33
C GLN A 95 13.04 10.32 12.90
N GLU A 96 14.25 10.63 12.41
CA GLU A 96 14.70 10.16 11.10
C GLU A 96 14.80 8.64 11.05
N ALA A 97 15.30 7.99 12.09
CA ALA A 97 15.37 6.55 12.16
C ALA A 97 13.97 5.91 12.13
N TRP A 98 12.99 6.49 12.83
CA TRP A 98 11.59 6.07 12.77
C TRP A 98 11.01 6.23 11.38
N LYS A 99 11.18 7.38 10.73
CA LYS A 99 10.70 7.62 9.36
C LYS A 99 11.28 6.59 8.38
N ARG A 100 12.60 6.34 8.45
CA ARG A 100 13.26 5.33 7.62
C ARG A 100 12.73 3.92 7.87
N SER A 101 12.56 3.56 9.14
CA SER A 101 12.02 2.25 9.52
C SER A 101 10.58 2.06 9.01
N LEU A 102 9.69 3.01 9.27
CA LEU A 102 8.28 2.97 8.85
C LEU A 102 8.13 2.91 7.32
N SER A 103 9.04 3.53 6.56
CA SER A 103 8.98 3.54 5.09
C SER A 103 9.61 2.30 4.45
N THR A 104 10.42 1.52 5.16
CA THR A 104 11.23 0.45 4.58
C THR A 104 11.03 -0.93 5.20
N VAL A 105 10.38 -1.00 6.36
CA VAL A 105 10.19 -2.24 7.11
C VAL A 105 8.71 -2.52 7.32
N HIS A 106 8.32 -3.76 7.11
CA HIS A 106 6.92 -4.19 7.31
C HIS A 106 6.60 -4.28 8.81
N PRO A 107 5.50 -3.66 9.28
CA PRO A 107 5.21 -3.58 10.72
C PRO A 107 4.94 -4.94 11.39
N ASP A 108 4.29 -5.88 10.70
CA ASP A 108 3.85 -7.14 11.33
C ASP A 108 4.96 -8.19 11.43
N ASN A 109 5.84 -8.28 10.43
CA ASN A 109 6.85 -9.34 10.35
C ASN A 109 8.29 -8.83 10.35
N SER A 110 8.50 -7.52 10.49
CA SER A 110 9.82 -6.86 10.54
C SER A 110 10.73 -7.15 9.33
N ARG A 111 10.16 -7.61 8.20
CA ARG A 111 10.90 -7.85 6.96
C ARG A 111 11.10 -6.55 6.20
N LEU A 112 12.22 -6.47 5.49
CA LEU A 112 12.48 -5.35 4.60
C LEU A 112 11.52 -5.38 3.42
N ILE A 113 10.86 -4.24 3.16
CA ILE A 113 10.03 -4.04 1.98
C ILE A 113 10.96 -3.78 0.80
N PRO A 114 10.87 -4.57 -0.29
CA PRO A 114 11.66 -4.32 -1.49
C PRO A 114 11.42 -2.92 -2.05
N GLY A 115 12.46 -2.24 -2.55
CA GLY A 115 12.40 -0.86 -3.03
C GLY A 115 11.18 -0.53 -3.90
N PRO A 116 10.86 -1.33 -4.94
CA PRO A 116 9.69 -1.09 -5.80
C PRO A 116 8.32 -1.15 -5.10
N PHE A 117 8.24 -1.71 -3.91
CA PHE A 117 6.98 -1.85 -3.14
C PHE A 117 6.94 -0.98 -1.88
N ARG A 118 7.95 -0.16 -1.63
CA ARG A 118 7.90 0.86 -0.57
C ARG A 118 6.79 1.87 -0.88
N PRO A 119 6.15 2.49 0.11
CA PRO A 119 5.06 3.46 -0.12
C PRO A 119 5.41 4.56 -1.12
N ALA A 120 6.65 5.08 -1.07
CA ALA A 120 7.15 6.11 -2.00
C ALA A 120 7.20 5.64 -3.47
N ALA A 121 7.27 4.32 -3.73
CA ALA A 121 7.29 3.76 -5.09
C ALA A 121 5.91 3.76 -5.77
N LEU A 122 4.83 3.90 -5.00
CA LEU A 122 3.48 3.82 -5.57
C LEU A 122 3.26 4.82 -6.70
N LEU A 123 3.64 6.08 -6.48
CA LEU A 123 3.48 7.14 -7.49
C LEU A 123 4.26 6.87 -8.78
N PRO A 124 5.59 6.68 -8.77
CA PRO A 124 6.37 6.54 -9.99
C PRO A 124 6.03 5.28 -10.80
N PHE A 125 5.58 4.20 -10.15
CA PHE A 125 5.21 2.98 -10.87
C PHE A 125 3.75 2.96 -11.35
N THR A 126 2.83 3.62 -10.65
CA THR A 126 1.41 3.59 -11.02
C THR A 126 1.00 4.74 -11.93
N ALA A 127 1.55 5.95 -11.80
CA ALA A 127 1.13 7.10 -12.61
C ALA A 127 1.34 6.89 -14.12
N PRO A 128 2.50 6.40 -14.61
CA PRO A 128 2.68 6.12 -16.03
C PRO A 128 1.76 5.01 -16.55
N THR A 129 1.62 3.92 -15.79
CA THR A 129 0.80 2.77 -16.20
C THR A 129 -0.69 3.13 -16.18
N LEU A 130 -1.14 3.91 -15.20
CA LEU A 130 -2.49 4.47 -15.13
C LEU A 130 -2.77 5.36 -16.34
N PHE A 131 -1.89 6.32 -16.62
CA PHE A 131 -2.01 7.21 -17.77
C PHE A 131 -2.12 6.42 -19.08
N LEU A 132 -1.20 5.47 -19.32
CA LEU A 132 -1.20 4.63 -20.52
C LEU A 132 -2.47 3.77 -20.64
N SER A 133 -2.99 3.27 -19.50
CA SER A 133 -4.23 2.48 -19.49
C SER A 133 -5.47 3.28 -19.85
N MET A 134 -5.43 4.61 -19.66
CA MET A 134 -6.54 5.53 -19.98
C MET A 134 -6.48 6.08 -21.41
N LEU A 135 -5.39 5.82 -22.16
CA LEU A 135 -5.28 6.30 -23.53
C LEU A 135 -6.24 5.58 -24.49
N PRO A 136 -6.83 6.31 -25.44
CA PRO A 136 -7.62 5.71 -26.49
C PRO A 136 -6.68 5.03 -27.52
N VAL A 137 -6.61 3.71 -27.49
CA VAL A 137 -5.79 2.91 -28.42
C VAL A 137 -6.66 1.98 -29.25
N LYS A 138 -6.26 1.74 -30.50
CA LYS A 138 -7.01 0.92 -31.46
C LYS A 138 -6.57 -0.55 -31.48
N SER A 139 -5.35 -0.85 -31.02
CA SER A 139 -4.80 -2.19 -31.04
C SER A 139 -5.01 -2.91 -29.70
N LEU A 140 -5.44 -4.17 -29.74
CA LEU A 140 -5.59 -5.00 -28.54
C LEU A 140 -4.27 -5.16 -27.78
N LYS A 141 -3.15 -5.35 -28.48
CA LYS A 141 -1.81 -5.47 -27.86
C LYS A 141 -1.43 -4.22 -27.05
N SER A 142 -1.71 -3.03 -27.60
CA SER A 142 -1.41 -1.77 -26.91
C SER A 142 -2.35 -1.46 -25.76
N MET A 143 -3.50 -2.14 -25.66
CA MET A 143 -4.40 -2.07 -24.50
C MET A 143 -3.99 -3.01 -23.36
N ILE A 144 -3.55 -4.23 -23.70
CA ILE A 144 -3.26 -5.28 -22.70
C ILE A 144 -2.06 -4.89 -21.84
N LEU A 145 -0.96 -4.45 -22.43
CA LEU A 145 0.28 -4.22 -21.69
C LEU A 145 0.17 -3.18 -20.56
N PRO A 146 -0.40 -1.98 -20.77
CA PRO A 146 -0.60 -1.02 -19.68
C PRO A 146 -1.53 -1.53 -18.59
N GLN A 147 -2.63 -2.19 -18.95
CA GLN A 147 -3.58 -2.74 -17.99
C GLN A 147 -2.93 -3.85 -17.15
N ALA A 148 -2.26 -4.80 -17.81
CA ALA A 148 -1.56 -5.88 -17.12
C ALA A 148 -0.46 -5.33 -16.20
N SER A 149 0.32 -4.35 -16.65
CA SER A 149 1.37 -3.71 -15.83
C SER A 149 0.79 -3.01 -14.60
N PHE A 150 -0.30 -2.26 -14.78
CA PHE A 150 -0.98 -1.57 -13.69
C PHE A 150 -1.51 -2.55 -12.64
N TYR A 151 -2.25 -3.59 -13.05
CA TYR A 151 -2.80 -4.56 -12.10
C TYR A 151 -1.75 -5.49 -11.52
N THR A 152 -0.68 -5.84 -12.26
CA THR A 152 0.45 -6.60 -11.71
C THR A 152 1.12 -5.83 -10.58
N TYR A 153 1.46 -4.57 -10.81
CA TYR A 153 2.08 -3.76 -9.78
C TYR A 153 1.15 -3.52 -8.59
N SER A 154 -0.11 -3.16 -8.85
CA SER A 154 -1.10 -2.90 -7.78
C SER A 154 -1.34 -4.14 -6.91
N THR A 155 -1.49 -5.32 -7.54
CA THR A 155 -1.67 -6.59 -6.82
C THR A 155 -0.44 -6.93 -5.97
N ALA A 156 0.76 -6.83 -6.56
CA ALA A 156 2.00 -7.10 -5.84
C ALA A 156 2.20 -6.12 -4.68
N PHE A 157 1.91 -4.83 -4.89
CA PHE A 157 1.97 -3.82 -3.84
C PHE A 157 1.01 -4.13 -2.68
N ASN A 158 -0.24 -4.48 -2.98
CA ASN A 158 -1.25 -4.84 -1.98
C ASN A 158 -0.86 -6.11 -1.20
N ILE A 159 -0.26 -7.09 -1.88
CA ILE A 159 0.22 -8.33 -1.26
C ILE A 159 1.42 -8.05 -0.34
N VAL A 160 2.37 -7.24 -0.76
CA VAL A 160 3.59 -6.97 0.01
C VAL A 160 3.30 -6.09 1.23
N ASN A 161 2.40 -5.11 1.09
CA ASN A 161 2.07 -4.14 2.15
C ASN A 161 0.78 -4.46 2.91
N GLY A 162 0.13 -5.59 2.63
CA GLY A 162 -1.03 -6.09 3.38
C GLY A 162 -0.63 -6.62 4.74
N ASN A 163 -1.60 -6.85 5.62
CA ASN A 163 -1.32 -7.43 6.93
C ASN A 163 -0.67 -8.80 6.81
N ALA A 164 0.39 -9.04 7.56
CA ALA A 164 1.19 -10.26 7.54
C ALA A 164 1.30 -10.93 8.93
N SER A 165 0.38 -10.62 9.83
CA SER A 165 0.34 -11.19 11.18
C SER A 165 -0.12 -12.65 11.23
N TYR A 166 -0.81 -13.14 10.18
CA TYR A 166 -1.27 -14.52 10.06
C TYR A 166 -0.27 -15.40 9.29
N ASP A 167 -0.37 -16.72 9.46
CA ASP A 167 0.45 -17.70 8.72
C ASP A 167 0.13 -17.63 7.22
N ARG A 168 1.13 -17.24 6.43
CA ARG A 168 1.01 -16.98 5.01
C ARG A 168 1.97 -17.86 4.21
N ARG A 169 1.42 -18.83 3.47
CA ARG A 169 2.22 -19.66 2.58
C ARG A 169 2.52 -18.93 1.27
N ALA A 170 3.79 -18.92 0.87
CA ALA A 170 4.23 -18.16 -0.31
C ALA A 170 3.51 -18.58 -1.60
N HIS A 171 3.29 -19.89 -1.80
CA HIS A 171 2.60 -20.40 -2.99
C HIS A 171 1.12 -19.99 -3.07
N GLU A 172 0.41 -19.93 -1.94
CA GLU A 172 -0.98 -19.47 -1.90
C GLU A 172 -1.08 -17.99 -2.32
N SER A 173 -0.16 -17.16 -1.83
CA SER A 173 -0.11 -15.74 -2.20
C SER A 173 0.25 -15.54 -3.67
N LEU A 174 1.13 -16.38 -4.24
CA LEU A 174 1.47 -16.34 -5.66
C LEU A 174 0.29 -16.75 -6.54
N LEU A 175 -0.39 -17.85 -6.21
CA LEU A 175 -1.56 -18.31 -6.97
C LEU A 175 -2.71 -17.31 -6.91
N LEU A 176 -3.00 -16.78 -5.70
CA LEU A 176 -3.99 -15.75 -5.50
C LEU A 176 -3.64 -14.50 -6.31
N GLY A 177 -2.40 -14.03 -6.20
CA GLY A 177 -1.91 -12.86 -6.94
C GLY A 177 -2.03 -13.04 -8.46
N ALA A 178 -1.60 -14.18 -8.99
CA ALA A 178 -1.72 -14.49 -10.42
C ALA A 178 -3.20 -14.48 -10.89
N GLY A 179 -4.10 -15.11 -10.12
CA GLY A 179 -5.53 -15.11 -10.41
C GLY A 179 -6.12 -13.69 -10.40
N VAL A 180 -5.74 -12.87 -9.41
CA VAL A 180 -6.20 -11.47 -9.31
C VAL A 180 -5.67 -10.62 -10.47
N ILE A 181 -4.42 -10.77 -10.86
CA ILE A 181 -3.82 -10.05 -12.00
C ILE A 181 -4.57 -10.38 -13.29
N VAL A 182 -4.76 -11.67 -13.58
CA VAL A 182 -5.43 -12.12 -14.80
C VAL A 182 -6.87 -11.61 -14.85
N SER A 183 -7.65 -11.81 -13.77
CA SER A 183 -9.05 -11.39 -13.70
C SER A 183 -9.21 -9.86 -13.76
N SER A 184 -8.40 -9.11 -13.02
CA SER A 184 -8.44 -7.64 -13.04
C SER A 184 -8.05 -7.08 -14.41
N THR A 185 -7.04 -7.67 -15.07
CA THR A 185 -6.63 -7.28 -16.43
C THR A 185 -7.75 -7.54 -17.43
N PHE A 186 -8.36 -8.73 -17.39
CA PHE A 186 -9.48 -9.08 -18.28
C PHE A 186 -10.67 -8.13 -18.07
N LEU A 187 -11.10 -7.93 -16.84
CA LEU A 187 -12.20 -7.02 -16.52
C LEU A 187 -11.88 -5.55 -16.86
N GLY A 188 -10.64 -5.11 -16.70
CA GLY A 188 -10.19 -3.77 -17.08
C GLY A 188 -10.18 -3.52 -18.59
N LEU A 189 -9.97 -4.58 -19.39
CA LEU A 189 -10.05 -4.50 -20.85
C LEU A 189 -11.49 -4.48 -21.38
N PHE A 190 -12.45 -5.03 -20.64
CA PHE A 190 -13.83 -5.20 -21.06
C PHE A 190 -14.49 -3.90 -21.56
N PRO A 191 -14.42 -2.74 -20.84
CA PRO A 191 -15.02 -1.51 -21.33
C PRO A 191 -14.42 -1.03 -22.65
N ARG A 192 -13.12 -1.25 -22.83
CA ARG A 192 -12.43 -0.88 -24.09
C ARG A 192 -12.84 -1.76 -25.26
N LEU A 193 -12.99 -3.05 -25.01
CA LEU A 193 -13.50 -3.99 -26.00
C LEU A 193 -14.92 -3.66 -26.41
N LEU A 194 -15.79 -3.31 -25.45
CA LEU A 194 -17.16 -2.86 -25.73
C LEU A 194 -17.17 -1.58 -26.57
N GLN A 195 -16.33 -0.60 -26.26
CA GLN A 195 -16.23 0.64 -27.01
C GLN A 195 -15.85 0.41 -28.49
N VAL A 196 -14.90 -0.50 -28.72
CA VAL A 196 -14.47 -0.86 -30.09
C VAL A 196 -15.59 -1.60 -30.85
N ARG A 197 -16.30 -2.50 -30.17
CA ARG A 197 -17.36 -3.34 -30.77
C ARG A 197 -18.66 -2.60 -31.00
N LEU A 198 -19.11 -1.80 -30.04
CA LEU A 198 -20.42 -1.15 -30.03
C LEU A 198 -20.42 0.26 -30.64
N SER A 199 -19.27 0.73 -31.14
CA SER A 199 -19.14 2.08 -31.76
C SER A 199 -19.82 3.19 -30.93
N MET A 200 -19.56 3.19 -29.61
CA MET A 200 -20.19 4.12 -28.67
C MET A 200 -19.82 5.57 -29.00
N ASN A 201 -20.78 6.32 -29.52
CA ASN A 201 -20.57 7.71 -29.98
C ASN A 201 -20.66 8.76 -28.87
N SER A 202 -21.22 8.40 -27.71
CA SER A 202 -21.31 9.34 -26.60
C SER A 202 -19.95 9.59 -25.97
N VAL A 203 -19.56 10.87 -25.87
CA VAL A 203 -18.32 11.30 -25.19
C VAL A 203 -18.29 10.85 -23.74
N LEU A 204 -19.46 10.87 -23.07
CA LEU A 204 -19.61 10.43 -21.69
C LEU A 204 -19.25 8.95 -21.54
N SER A 205 -19.83 8.08 -22.35
CA SER A 205 -19.55 6.64 -22.28
C SER A 205 -18.11 6.30 -22.65
N ARG A 206 -17.53 7.02 -23.61
CA ARG A 206 -16.17 6.76 -24.08
C ARG A 206 -15.09 7.11 -23.06
N ASN A 207 -15.23 8.21 -22.33
CA ASN A 207 -14.20 8.72 -21.43
C ASN A 207 -14.44 8.32 -19.97
N PHE A 208 -15.68 8.31 -19.50
CA PHE A 208 -15.96 8.13 -18.07
C PHE A 208 -16.29 6.69 -17.65
N ILE A 209 -16.84 5.85 -18.53
CA ILE A 209 -17.04 4.42 -18.19
C ILE A 209 -15.72 3.72 -17.83
N PRO A 210 -14.60 3.88 -18.59
CA PRO A 210 -13.33 3.28 -18.20
C PRO A 210 -12.82 3.76 -16.85
N VAL A 211 -13.04 5.04 -16.50
CA VAL A 211 -12.65 5.62 -15.20
C VAL A 211 -13.43 4.96 -14.06
N ILE A 212 -14.75 4.84 -14.20
CA ILE A 212 -15.60 4.22 -13.19
C ILE A 212 -15.20 2.75 -12.98
N ILE A 213 -15.01 2.01 -14.07
CA ILE A 213 -14.62 0.60 -13.97
C ILE A 213 -13.23 0.45 -13.37
N LEU A 214 -12.26 1.29 -13.75
CA LEU A 214 -10.93 1.28 -13.15
C LEU A 214 -10.99 1.56 -11.64
N ALA A 215 -11.77 2.55 -11.22
CA ALA A 215 -11.95 2.85 -9.80
C ALA A 215 -12.52 1.64 -9.03
N GLN A 216 -13.58 1.02 -9.54
CA GLN A 216 -14.19 -0.17 -8.92
C GLN A 216 -13.21 -1.35 -8.90
N LEU A 217 -12.55 -1.63 -10.02
CA LEU A 217 -11.57 -2.72 -10.10
C LEU A 217 -10.37 -2.52 -9.19
N SER A 218 -9.93 -1.27 -8.94
CA SER A 218 -8.85 -1.03 -7.98
C SER A 218 -9.25 -1.40 -6.55
N GLY A 219 -10.47 -1.15 -6.13
CA GLY A 219 -11.00 -1.62 -4.85
C GLY A 219 -11.16 -3.14 -4.80
N MET A 220 -11.74 -3.73 -5.86
CA MET A 220 -11.87 -5.18 -5.96
C MET A 220 -10.52 -5.91 -5.98
N ASN A 221 -9.51 -5.31 -6.62
CA ASN A 221 -8.14 -5.83 -6.60
C ASN A 221 -7.59 -5.94 -5.18
N VAL A 222 -7.81 -4.93 -4.31
CA VAL A 222 -7.44 -5.00 -2.90
C VAL A 222 -8.19 -6.12 -2.19
N ILE A 223 -9.51 -6.17 -2.33
CA ILE A 223 -10.35 -7.19 -1.67
C ILE A 223 -9.89 -8.59 -2.07
N ALA A 224 -9.65 -8.81 -3.36
CA ALA A 224 -9.24 -10.12 -3.86
C ALA A 224 -7.81 -10.49 -3.44
N SER A 225 -6.84 -9.56 -3.57
CA SER A 225 -5.43 -9.82 -3.24
C SER A 225 -5.18 -10.00 -1.75
N ARG A 226 -6.03 -9.44 -0.90
CA ARG A 226 -5.96 -9.52 0.57
C ARG A 226 -7.08 -10.39 1.17
N SER A 227 -7.74 -11.23 0.38
CA SER A 227 -8.86 -12.07 0.82
C SER A 227 -8.52 -13.06 1.93
N LEU A 228 -7.25 -13.41 2.08
CA LEU A 228 -6.78 -14.28 3.17
C LEU A 228 -6.88 -13.62 4.55
N GLU A 229 -6.82 -12.30 4.64
CA GLU A 229 -6.92 -11.57 5.92
C GLU A 229 -8.31 -11.73 6.59
N PRO A 230 -9.44 -11.51 5.89
CA PRO A 230 -10.75 -11.82 6.44
C PRO A 230 -10.99 -13.31 6.69
N MET A 231 -10.35 -14.19 5.92
CA MET A 231 -10.54 -15.64 6.06
C MET A 231 -9.81 -16.20 7.28
N ARG A 232 -8.57 -15.77 7.52
CA ARG A 232 -7.71 -16.28 8.60
C ARG A 232 -7.78 -15.45 9.86
N GLY A 233 -8.18 -14.19 9.76
CA GLY A 233 -8.11 -13.20 10.83
C GLY A 233 -6.74 -12.52 10.88
N ILE A 234 -6.71 -11.32 11.44
CA ILE A 234 -5.51 -10.56 11.72
C ILE A 234 -5.37 -10.32 13.22
N GLU A 235 -4.15 -10.09 13.69
CA GLU A 235 -3.88 -9.81 15.10
C GLU A 235 -4.64 -8.58 15.57
N VAL A 236 -5.29 -8.70 16.74
CA VAL A 236 -5.86 -7.60 17.50
C VAL A 236 -5.13 -7.47 18.83
N MET A 237 -4.85 -6.23 19.22
CA MET A 237 -3.97 -5.90 20.33
C MET A 237 -4.69 -4.99 21.32
N ASP A 238 -4.25 -5.03 22.59
CA ASP A 238 -4.62 -4.06 23.61
C ASP A 238 -3.86 -2.73 23.43
N LYS A 239 -4.05 -1.79 24.38
CA LYS A 239 -3.36 -0.50 24.41
C LYS A 239 -1.86 -0.63 24.65
N GLU A 240 -1.43 -1.68 25.31
CA GLU A 240 -0.03 -1.99 25.61
C GLU A 240 0.67 -2.70 24.45
N GLY A 241 -0.07 -3.05 23.38
CA GLY A 241 0.45 -3.77 22.21
C GLY A 241 0.54 -5.29 22.40
N ASN A 242 -0.09 -5.85 23.45
CA ASN A 242 -0.16 -7.31 23.60
C ASN A 242 -1.22 -7.88 22.67
N VAL A 243 -0.88 -8.95 21.98
CA VAL A 243 -1.81 -9.67 21.09
C VAL A 243 -2.83 -10.42 21.92
N ILE A 244 -4.10 -10.06 21.75
CA ILE A 244 -5.24 -10.72 22.42
C ILE A 244 -5.70 -11.94 21.61
N GLY A 245 -5.73 -11.81 20.27
CA GLY A 245 -6.17 -12.90 19.40
C GLY A 245 -6.18 -12.51 17.93
N TYR A 246 -6.81 -13.37 17.11
CA TYR A 246 -6.96 -13.17 15.67
C TYR A 246 -8.42 -12.93 15.32
N SER A 247 -8.73 -11.80 14.66
CA SER A 247 -10.10 -11.43 14.29
C SER A 247 -10.28 -11.36 12.78
N ARG A 248 -11.28 -12.09 12.30
CA ARG A 248 -11.74 -12.03 10.89
C ARG A 248 -12.50 -10.73 10.63
N LYS A 249 -13.23 -10.22 11.60
CA LYS A 249 -13.96 -8.95 11.50
C LYS A 249 -13.00 -7.76 11.40
N ALA A 250 -11.92 -7.76 12.18
CA ALA A 250 -10.84 -6.77 12.05
C ALA A 250 -10.18 -6.85 10.67
N GLY A 251 -9.88 -8.06 10.16
CA GLY A 251 -9.37 -8.27 8.81
C GLY A 251 -10.32 -7.75 7.72
N THR A 252 -11.62 -8.01 7.86
CA THR A 252 -12.64 -7.49 6.93
C THR A 252 -12.68 -5.98 6.92
N LYS A 253 -12.64 -5.33 8.09
CA LYS A 253 -12.61 -3.86 8.22
C LYS A 253 -11.33 -3.28 7.60
N ALA A 254 -10.17 -3.86 7.88
CA ALA A 254 -8.88 -3.44 7.33
C ALA A 254 -8.86 -3.46 5.80
N VAL A 255 -9.33 -4.55 5.20
CA VAL A 255 -9.40 -4.71 3.74
C VAL A 255 -10.41 -3.75 3.12
N LYS A 256 -11.59 -3.57 3.73
CA LYS A 256 -12.63 -2.63 3.27
C LYS A 256 -12.13 -1.18 3.28
N ASP A 257 -11.48 -0.74 4.36
CA ASP A 257 -10.95 0.60 4.49
C ASP A 257 -9.85 0.86 3.44
N THR A 258 -8.96 -0.11 3.24
CA THR A 258 -7.91 -0.03 2.21
C THR A 258 -8.52 -0.01 0.80
N ALA A 259 -9.50 -0.86 0.50
CA ALA A 259 -10.19 -0.89 -0.79
C ALA A 259 -10.86 0.46 -1.09
N THR A 260 -11.56 1.03 -0.11
CA THR A 260 -12.20 2.35 -0.25
C THR A 260 -11.16 3.43 -0.56
N SER A 261 -10.02 3.42 0.14
CA SER A 261 -8.95 4.40 -0.12
C SER A 261 -8.36 4.26 -1.53
N ARG A 262 -8.26 3.05 -2.08
CA ARG A 262 -7.78 2.80 -3.45
C ARG A 262 -8.80 3.21 -4.53
N VAL A 263 -10.10 2.99 -4.29
CA VAL A 263 -11.16 3.51 -5.17
C VAL A 263 -11.06 5.02 -5.29
N VAL A 264 -10.91 5.71 -4.17
CA VAL A 264 -10.75 7.17 -4.15
C VAL A 264 -9.46 7.59 -4.85
N LEU A 265 -8.32 6.98 -4.54
CA LEU A 265 -7.02 7.30 -5.13
C LEU A 265 -7.05 7.18 -6.65
N PHE A 266 -7.34 6.00 -7.17
CA PHE A 266 -7.25 5.74 -8.61
C PHE A 266 -8.44 6.33 -9.37
N GLY A 267 -9.62 6.39 -8.74
CA GLY A 267 -10.78 7.03 -9.32
C GLY A 267 -10.56 8.52 -9.58
N THR A 268 -10.12 9.28 -8.58
CA THR A 268 -9.82 10.72 -8.74
C THR A 268 -8.64 10.96 -9.67
N SER A 269 -7.58 10.15 -9.57
CA SER A 269 -6.38 10.27 -10.42
C SER A 269 -6.65 9.97 -11.89
N ALA A 270 -7.67 9.17 -12.21
CA ALA A 270 -8.12 8.94 -13.58
C ALA A 270 -9.19 9.95 -14.02
N PHE A 271 -10.10 10.34 -13.12
CA PHE A 271 -11.23 11.22 -13.44
C PHE A 271 -10.81 12.65 -13.74
N ILE A 272 -10.01 13.26 -12.87
CA ILE A 272 -9.63 14.68 -12.99
C ILE A 272 -8.91 14.98 -14.31
N PRO A 273 -7.90 14.20 -14.76
CA PRO A 273 -7.26 14.44 -16.06
C PRO A 273 -8.20 14.29 -17.26
N GLU A 274 -9.21 13.41 -17.19
CA GLU A 274 -10.21 13.27 -18.25
C GLU A 274 -11.12 14.50 -18.32
N VAL A 275 -11.52 15.05 -17.17
CA VAL A 275 -12.31 16.29 -17.10
C VAL A 275 -11.51 17.46 -17.68
N PHE A 276 -10.26 17.64 -17.27
CA PHE A 276 -9.39 18.67 -17.82
C PHE A 276 -9.22 18.52 -19.34
N ALA A 277 -8.90 17.31 -19.80
CA ALA A 277 -8.77 17.06 -21.24
C ALA A 277 -10.08 17.34 -22.01
N TYR A 278 -11.24 17.07 -21.41
CA TYR A 278 -12.54 17.36 -22.03
C TYR A 278 -12.74 18.85 -22.25
N PHE A 279 -12.40 19.69 -21.27
CA PHE A 279 -12.53 21.14 -21.40
C PHE A 279 -11.50 21.74 -22.35
N PHE A 280 -10.24 21.33 -22.23
CA PHE A 280 -9.14 21.95 -22.97
C PHE A 280 -9.05 21.51 -24.43
N LYS A 281 -9.50 20.30 -24.79
CA LYS A 281 -9.41 19.80 -26.19
C LYS A 281 -10.14 20.67 -27.21
N ARG A 282 -11.07 21.55 -26.81
CA ARG A 282 -11.81 22.49 -27.69
C ARG A 282 -11.09 23.82 -27.89
N THR A 283 -10.04 24.09 -27.13
CA THR A 283 -9.25 25.33 -27.23
C THR A 283 -8.41 25.29 -28.50
N GLN A 284 -8.30 26.38 -29.20
CA GLN A 284 -7.55 26.48 -30.48
C GLN A 284 -6.12 25.97 -30.37
N PHE A 285 -5.43 26.27 -29.26
CA PHE A 285 -4.07 25.79 -29.00
C PHE A 285 -3.96 24.26 -29.09
N PHE A 286 -4.86 23.52 -28.45
CA PHE A 286 -4.83 22.05 -28.43
C PHE A 286 -5.36 21.42 -29.73
N LEU A 287 -6.19 22.16 -30.50
CA LEU A 287 -6.59 21.72 -31.82
C LEU A 287 -5.42 21.77 -32.81
N GLN A 288 -4.57 22.79 -32.67
CA GLN A 288 -3.35 22.94 -33.49
C GLN A 288 -2.23 22.00 -33.05
N ASN A 289 -2.14 21.69 -31.75
CA ASN A 289 -1.07 20.88 -31.14
C ASN A 289 -1.63 19.67 -30.37
N PRO A 290 -2.08 18.59 -31.02
CA PRO A 290 -2.72 17.45 -30.35
C PRO A 290 -1.82 16.74 -29.31
N TRP A 291 -0.51 16.77 -29.50
CA TRP A 291 0.47 16.22 -28.56
C TRP A 291 0.48 16.94 -27.20
N SER A 292 0.21 18.23 -27.20
CA SER A 292 0.14 19.03 -25.96
C SER A 292 -0.98 18.56 -25.03
N LEU A 293 -2.06 17.99 -25.58
CA LEU A 293 -3.14 17.44 -24.77
C LEU A 293 -2.70 16.18 -24.00
N TRP A 294 -1.84 15.36 -24.60
CA TRP A 294 -1.28 14.17 -23.94
C TRP A 294 -0.34 14.56 -22.81
N THR A 295 0.52 15.53 -23.06
CA THR A 295 1.41 16.10 -22.04
C THR A 295 0.61 16.69 -20.88
N LEU A 296 -0.45 17.43 -21.18
CA LEU A 296 -1.35 17.98 -20.17
C LEU A 296 -2.00 16.86 -19.33
N LYS A 297 -2.51 15.81 -19.98
CA LYS A 297 -3.11 14.66 -19.27
C LYS A 297 -2.09 13.96 -18.39
N LEU A 298 -0.89 13.71 -18.90
CA LEU A 298 0.17 13.06 -18.11
C LEU A 298 0.55 13.91 -16.90
N SER A 299 0.84 15.20 -17.11
CA SER A 299 1.20 16.11 -16.02
C SER A 299 0.08 16.21 -14.98
N CYS A 300 -1.17 16.32 -15.42
CA CYS A 300 -2.33 16.35 -14.54
C CYS A 300 -2.46 15.02 -13.76
N THR A 301 -2.26 13.86 -14.41
CA THR A 301 -2.28 12.56 -13.73
C THR A 301 -1.22 12.46 -12.64
N VAL A 302 0.02 12.88 -12.95
CA VAL A 302 1.14 12.85 -11.97
C VAL A 302 0.87 13.80 -10.80
N LEU A 303 0.39 15.02 -11.06
CA LEU A 303 0.09 16.01 -10.01
C LEU A 303 -1.07 15.55 -9.11
N VAL A 304 -2.18 15.12 -9.72
CA VAL A 304 -3.36 14.64 -8.97
C VAL A 304 -3.00 13.41 -8.14
N MET A 305 -2.28 12.47 -8.74
CA MET A 305 -1.87 11.26 -8.04
C MET A 305 -0.86 11.56 -6.93
N GLY A 306 0.09 12.49 -7.16
CA GLY A 306 1.04 12.95 -6.15
C GLY A 306 0.36 13.54 -4.92
N LEU A 307 -0.76 14.24 -5.10
CA LEU A 307 -1.59 14.75 -4.00
C LEU A 307 -2.46 13.63 -3.38
N MET A 308 -3.04 12.77 -4.21
CA MET A 308 -4.01 11.77 -3.75
C MET A 308 -3.37 10.57 -3.06
N VAL A 309 -2.09 10.26 -3.31
CA VAL A 309 -1.38 9.17 -2.60
C VAL A 309 -1.32 9.43 -1.08
N PRO A 310 -0.78 10.56 -0.59
CA PRO A 310 -0.78 10.84 0.85
C PRO A 310 -2.21 10.99 1.41
N VAL A 311 -3.15 11.56 0.64
CA VAL A 311 -4.57 11.63 1.03
C VAL A 311 -5.13 10.21 1.25
N SER A 312 -4.95 9.31 0.28
CA SER A 312 -5.46 7.93 0.35
C SER A 312 -4.94 7.16 1.56
N PHE A 313 -3.66 7.34 1.89
CA PHE A 313 -3.07 6.69 3.06
C PHE A 313 -3.53 7.31 4.39
N SER A 314 -3.91 8.59 4.37
CA SER A 314 -4.30 9.36 5.56
C SER A 314 -5.79 9.27 5.90
N VAL A 315 -6.66 8.89 4.94
CA VAL A 315 -8.12 8.81 5.15
C VAL A 315 -8.45 7.92 6.35
N PHE A 316 -7.84 6.74 6.38
CA PHE A 316 -7.96 5.81 7.49
C PHE A 316 -6.63 5.72 8.25
N PRO A 317 -6.65 5.60 9.58
CA PRO A 317 -5.44 5.43 10.36
C PRO A 317 -4.76 4.09 10.04
N GLN A 318 -3.43 4.04 10.12
CA GLN A 318 -2.66 2.81 9.93
C GLN A 318 -3.01 1.77 10.99
N ILE A 319 -3.16 2.21 12.23
CA ILE A 319 -3.71 1.41 13.30
C ILE A 319 -5.20 1.73 13.41
N GLY A 320 -5.99 0.76 13.01
CA GLY A 320 -7.43 0.80 13.14
C GLY A 320 -7.86 0.50 14.57
N ARG A 321 -9.02 1.04 14.95
CA ARG A 321 -9.70 0.76 16.21
C ARG A 321 -10.97 0.00 15.94
N ILE A 322 -11.29 -0.93 16.82
CA ILE A 322 -12.52 -1.71 16.76
C ILE A 322 -13.04 -1.93 18.17
N GLN A 323 -14.35 -1.77 18.34
CA GLN A 323 -14.99 -2.02 19.64
C GLN A 323 -14.97 -3.52 19.94
N CYS A 324 -14.68 -3.89 21.18
CA CYS A 324 -14.60 -5.28 21.59
C CYS A 324 -15.93 -6.03 21.34
N ASN A 325 -17.08 -5.34 21.50
CA ASN A 325 -18.41 -5.91 21.25
C ASN A 325 -18.68 -6.25 19.76
N GLU A 326 -17.93 -5.66 18.83
CA GLU A 326 -18.02 -5.96 17.39
C GLU A 326 -17.20 -7.20 17.00
N LEU A 327 -16.32 -7.68 17.87
CA LEU A 327 -15.41 -8.80 17.61
C LEU A 327 -16.06 -10.17 17.87
N GLU A 328 -15.30 -11.23 17.62
CA GLU A 328 -15.68 -12.62 17.91
C GLU A 328 -15.78 -12.85 19.43
N LYS A 329 -16.68 -13.74 19.85
CA LYS A 329 -16.95 -14.00 21.29
C LYS A 329 -15.72 -14.49 22.04
N GLU A 330 -14.85 -15.23 21.37
CA GLU A 330 -13.59 -15.71 21.95
C GLU A 330 -12.67 -14.56 22.37
N ILE A 331 -12.61 -13.49 21.56
CA ILE A 331 -11.81 -12.30 21.85
C ILE A 331 -12.48 -11.47 22.96
N GLN A 332 -13.82 -11.34 22.93
CA GLN A 332 -14.57 -10.65 23.95
C GLN A 332 -14.39 -11.26 25.35
N SER A 333 -14.25 -12.59 25.43
CA SER A 333 -14.01 -13.27 26.71
C SER A 333 -12.54 -13.25 27.15
N ALA A 334 -11.61 -12.89 26.28
CA ALA A 334 -10.17 -12.89 26.56
C ALA A 334 -9.65 -11.56 27.13
N THR A 335 -10.47 -10.49 27.12
CA THR A 335 -10.06 -9.18 27.58
C THR A 335 -11.25 -8.40 28.16
N GLU A 336 -10.96 -7.52 29.14
CA GLU A 336 -11.92 -6.56 29.70
C GLU A 336 -11.87 -5.21 28.95
N GLU A 337 -10.95 -5.04 28.00
CA GLU A 337 -10.82 -3.80 27.23
C GLU A 337 -12.03 -3.57 26.33
N THR A 338 -12.52 -2.34 26.32
CA THR A 338 -13.68 -1.94 25.49
C THR A 338 -13.31 -1.71 24.03
N GLU A 339 -12.04 -1.34 23.76
CA GLU A 339 -11.53 -0.99 22.43
C GLU A 339 -10.20 -1.70 22.17
N LEU A 340 -10.08 -2.36 21.03
CA LEU A 340 -8.88 -3.05 20.59
C LEU A 340 -8.32 -2.43 19.29
N PHE A 341 -7.05 -2.70 19.03
CA PHE A 341 -6.30 -2.11 17.92
C PHE A 341 -5.84 -3.19 16.96
N TYR A 342 -5.75 -2.84 15.67
CA TYR A 342 -5.24 -3.73 14.64
C TYR A 342 -4.44 -2.95 13.59
N ASN A 343 -3.44 -3.58 12.98
CA ASN A 343 -2.73 -3.00 11.84
C ASN A 343 -3.59 -3.16 10.57
N ARG A 344 -3.91 -2.04 9.93
CA ARG A 344 -4.70 -2.04 8.69
C ARG A 344 -3.91 -2.57 7.49
N GLY A 345 -2.59 -2.45 7.48
CA GLY A 345 -1.77 -2.55 6.28
C GLY A 345 -1.93 -1.31 5.37
N VAL A 346 -1.10 -1.18 4.39
CA VAL A 346 -1.07 -0.03 3.47
C VAL A 346 -1.77 -0.32 2.15
#